data_1a1380fe585371516a98c79a10cadb99
#
_entry.id   1a1380fe585371516a98c79a10cadb99
#
_cell.length_a   1.000
_cell.length_b   1.000
_cell.length_c   1.000
_cell.angle_alpha   90.00
_cell.angle_beta   90.00
_cell.angle_gamma   90.00
#
_symmetry.space_group_name_H-M   'P 1'
#
loop_
_entity.id
_entity.type
_entity.pdbx_description
1 polymer ?
#
loop_
_entity_poly.entity_id
_entity_poly.type
_entity_poly.pdbx_seq_one_letter_code
_entity_poly.pdbx_strand_id
1 'polypeptide(L)'
;MRKLAMGLALASTALASPALAKEGQWYIGVDAGAMIVDTASVDGTDILVDHDEGYDVGAVVGHDFGAFRLETEVAYKRADLQMITVGNQQIGTEGKGNFLSFMLNGMFDFGKDGGMQGFFGAGVGIARSDLKAGANAEGPDLQNLYNDSDTGVAWQLLAGARTPISDRLDFGLKYRYFNAPGINIVARDGTGLETDVSSHSLLGTLTYNFGEEPAPPPPPPPPPPPPPPPPPPPPPPPAPVCNTGPYIVFFDWDESDITPEAATVLDNAVTAYADCGTASVMLAGHTDRSGTTTYNMGLAERRNSSVRDYLNGRGIPDDRIGSEAFGESQPRVATEDGVRELQNRRVEVTYGPGSGM
;
A
#
# COMPACT_ATOMS: atom_id res chain seq x y z
N MET A 1 18.15 -17.32 31.21
CA MET A 1 16.99 -16.44 31.00
C MET A 1 17.48 -15.02 30.71
N ARG A 2 17.76 -14.71 29.47
CA ARG A 2 17.87 -13.32 29.00
C ARG A 2 16.73 -13.09 28.02
N LYS A 3 15.60 -12.61 28.54
CA LYS A 3 14.51 -12.12 27.72
C LYS A 3 15.01 -10.86 27.03
N LEU A 4 15.31 -10.96 25.75
CA LEU A 4 15.49 -9.81 24.88
C LEU A 4 14.10 -9.18 24.72
N ALA A 5 13.79 -8.21 25.57
CA ALA A 5 12.65 -7.34 25.37
C ALA A 5 13.02 -6.40 24.18
N MET A 6 12.83 -6.85 22.96
CA MET A 6 12.71 -5.96 21.83
C MET A 6 11.44 -5.17 21.99
N GLY A 7 11.58 -4.00 22.60
CA GLY A 7 10.50 -3.04 22.76
C GLY A 7 9.98 -2.63 21.39
N LEU A 8 8.77 -3.07 21.09
CA LEU A 8 7.95 -2.54 19.99
C LEU A 8 7.53 -1.11 20.38
N ALA A 9 8.44 -0.15 20.23
CA ALA A 9 8.13 1.28 20.27
C ALA A 9 7.87 1.76 18.84
N LEU A 10 6.84 1.21 18.20
CA LEU A 10 6.34 1.66 16.89
C LEU A 10 4.83 1.73 16.95
N ALA A 11 4.30 2.64 17.73
CA ALA A 11 2.91 3.03 17.58
C ALA A 11 2.63 4.27 18.42
N SER A 12 2.83 5.40 17.86
CA SER A 12 1.96 6.57 18.12
C SER A 12 2.48 7.74 17.28
N THR A 13 1.97 7.90 16.12
CA THR A 13 1.64 9.11 15.37
C THR A 13 1.61 8.80 13.88
N ALA A 14 0.61 8.08 13.43
CA ALA A 14 0.32 8.06 12.00
C ALA A 14 -1.16 7.71 11.79
N LEU A 15 -2.03 8.64 12.11
CA LEU A 15 -3.21 8.84 11.27
C LEU A 15 -2.68 9.51 9.99
N ALA A 16 -1.80 8.80 9.29
CA ALA A 16 -1.33 9.19 7.99
C ALA A 16 -2.40 8.77 6.98
N SER A 17 -2.71 9.66 6.07
CA SER A 17 -3.46 9.37 4.86
C SER A 17 -2.96 8.05 4.25
N PRO A 18 -3.85 7.21 3.67
CA PRO A 18 -3.41 6.00 2.99
C PRO A 18 -2.32 6.36 1.98
N ALA A 19 -1.24 5.61 1.99
CA ALA A 19 -0.16 5.78 1.04
C ALA A 19 -0.65 5.36 -0.33
N LEU A 20 -0.43 6.21 -1.31
CA LEU A 20 -0.60 5.91 -2.71
C LEU A 20 0.77 5.45 -3.25
N ALA A 21 1.18 4.25 -2.85
CA ALA A 21 2.28 3.58 -3.53
C ALA A 21 1.88 3.33 -4.99
N LYS A 22 2.83 3.20 -5.89
CA LYS A 22 2.71 2.98 -7.35
C LYS A 22 1.52 2.10 -7.74
N GLU A 23 0.31 2.70 -7.72
CA GLU A 23 -0.98 2.01 -7.86
C GLU A 23 -1.14 1.30 -9.18
N GLY A 24 -1.79 0.14 -9.10
CA GLY A 24 -2.13 -0.65 -10.29
C GLY A 24 -0.94 -1.38 -10.91
N GLN A 25 0.17 -1.54 -10.18
CA GLN A 25 1.39 -2.10 -10.72
C GLN A 25 1.70 -3.49 -10.17
N TRP A 26 2.22 -4.34 -11.03
CA TRP A 26 2.85 -5.58 -10.63
C TRP A 26 4.26 -5.32 -10.12
N TYR A 27 4.70 -6.13 -9.18
CA TYR A 27 6.08 -6.11 -8.71
C TYR A 27 6.58 -7.52 -8.41
N ILE A 28 7.90 -7.65 -8.43
CA ILE A 28 8.62 -8.82 -7.90
C ILE A 28 9.57 -8.33 -6.81
N GLY A 29 9.83 -9.18 -5.85
CA GLY A 29 10.77 -8.84 -4.78
C GLY A 29 11.51 -10.05 -4.28
N VAL A 30 12.61 -9.78 -3.59
CA VAL A 30 13.38 -10.75 -2.84
C VAL A 30 13.57 -10.23 -1.42
N ASP A 31 13.60 -11.14 -0.48
CA ASP A 31 13.91 -10.82 0.91
C ASP A 31 14.90 -11.83 1.49
N ALA A 32 15.74 -11.36 2.40
CA ALA A 32 16.69 -12.19 3.09
C ALA A 32 17.06 -11.59 4.46
N GLY A 33 17.28 -12.44 5.45
CA GLY A 33 17.68 -11.97 6.77
C GLY A 33 17.87 -13.05 7.80
N ALA A 34 18.08 -12.59 9.03
CA ALA A 34 18.23 -13.45 10.18
C ALA A 34 16.87 -13.89 10.74
N MET A 35 16.85 -15.11 11.25
CA MET A 35 15.68 -15.74 11.85
C MET A 35 16.03 -16.31 13.22
N ILE A 36 15.10 -16.19 14.15
CA ILE A 36 15.11 -16.86 15.45
C ILE A 36 13.88 -17.76 15.50
N VAL A 37 14.07 -19.01 15.86
CA VAL A 37 12.99 -19.98 16.05
C VAL A 37 12.66 -20.05 17.52
N ASP A 38 11.38 -20.00 17.87
CA ASP A 38 10.94 -20.16 19.25
C ASP A 38 11.20 -21.61 19.70
N THR A 39 11.41 -21.79 21.02
CA THR A 39 11.50 -23.13 21.59
C THR A 39 10.22 -23.90 21.30
N ALA A 40 10.32 -24.98 20.54
CA ALA A 40 9.19 -25.82 20.19
C ALA A 40 8.93 -26.85 21.30
N SER A 41 7.67 -27.08 21.65
CA SER A 41 7.23 -28.15 22.55
C SER A 41 6.63 -29.27 21.74
N VAL A 42 6.90 -30.51 22.14
CA VAL A 42 6.29 -31.70 21.54
C VAL A 42 5.06 -32.07 22.35
N ASP A 43 3.90 -32.09 21.70
CA ASP A 43 2.62 -32.29 22.36
C ASP A 43 2.52 -33.60 23.13
N GLY A 44 1.97 -33.52 24.35
CA GLY A 44 1.80 -34.67 25.23
C GLY A 44 3.09 -35.17 25.88
N THR A 45 4.19 -34.44 25.78
CA THR A 45 5.50 -34.80 26.33
C THR A 45 6.15 -33.61 27.09
N ASP A 46 7.17 -33.89 27.88
CA ASP A 46 8.05 -32.90 28.52
C ASP A 46 9.30 -32.60 27.65
N ILE A 47 9.13 -32.62 26.31
CA ILE A 47 10.23 -32.40 25.36
C ILE A 47 10.17 -30.98 24.83
N LEU A 48 11.28 -30.24 25.00
CA LEU A 48 11.49 -28.92 24.43
C LEU A 48 12.66 -28.97 23.44
N VAL A 49 12.47 -28.30 22.29
CA VAL A 49 13.46 -28.25 21.21
C VAL A 49 13.90 -26.81 21.02
N ASP A 50 15.16 -26.54 21.32
CA ASP A 50 15.79 -25.23 21.12
C ASP A 50 16.59 -25.20 19.83
N HIS A 51 16.50 -24.11 19.10
CA HIS A 51 17.18 -23.87 17.84
C HIS A 51 18.18 -22.74 17.96
N ASP A 52 19.25 -22.81 17.16
CA ASP A 52 20.16 -21.68 16.94
C ASP A 52 19.53 -20.62 16.05
N GLU A 53 20.23 -19.50 15.92
CA GLU A 53 19.88 -18.47 14.94
C GLU A 53 19.95 -19.07 13.53
N GLY A 54 18.95 -18.74 12.73
CA GLY A 54 18.81 -19.22 11.36
C GLY A 54 18.77 -18.11 10.34
N TYR A 55 18.45 -18.47 9.10
CA TYR A 55 18.20 -17.54 8.03
C TYR A 55 16.87 -17.82 7.34
N ASP A 56 16.31 -16.77 6.78
CA ASP A 56 15.06 -16.76 6.02
C ASP A 56 15.30 -16.00 4.71
N VAL A 57 15.02 -16.65 3.59
CA VAL A 57 15.14 -16.06 2.25
C VAL A 57 13.86 -16.31 1.48
N GLY A 58 13.40 -15.32 0.74
CA GLY A 58 12.15 -15.42 0.01
C GLY A 58 12.15 -14.65 -1.31
N ALA A 59 11.17 -14.99 -2.12
CA ALA A 59 10.84 -14.26 -3.33
C ALA A 59 9.33 -14.06 -3.37
N VAL A 60 8.91 -12.88 -3.83
CA VAL A 60 7.51 -12.49 -3.91
C VAL A 60 7.16 -12.01 -5.31
N VAL A 61 5.91 -12.25 -5.69
CA VAL A 61 5.25 -11.60 -6.82
C VAL A 61 3.96 -11.01 -6.28
N GLY A 62 3.73 -9.74 -6.51
CA GLY A 62 2.57 -9.06 -5.98
C GLY A 62 1.98 -8.03 -6.91
N HIS A 63 0.80 -7.56 -6.55
CA HIS A 63 0.11 -6.46 -7.20
C HIS A 63 -0.28 -5.41 -6.15
N ASP A 64 0.02 -4.16 -6.46
CA ASP A 64 -0.28 -3.01 -5.63
C ASP A 64 -1.61 -2.39 -6.07
N PHE A 65 -2.60 -2.35 -5.16
CA PHE A 65 -3.91 -1.73 -5.37
C PHE A 65 -3.99 -0.34 -4.70
N GLY A 66 -2.85 0.21 -4.32
CA GLY A 66 -2.72 1.46 -3.58
C GLY A 66 -2.59 1.25 -2.08
N ALA A 67 -3.66 1.42 -1.32
CA ALA A 67 -3.65 1.19 0.13
C ALA A 67 -3.54 -0.30 0.53
N PHE A 68 -3.70 -1.21 -0.43
CA PHE A 68 -3.69 -2.64 -0.21
C PHE A 68 -2.84 -3.34 -1.26
N ARG A 69 -2.03 -4.31 -0.83
CA ARG A 69 -1.23 -5.19 -1.72
C ARG A 69 -1.57 -6.65 -1.50
N LEU A 70 -1.56 -7.40 -2.58
CA LEU A 70 -1.66 -8.85 -2.55
C LEU A 70 -0.37 -9.45 -3.11
N GLU A 71 0.24 -10.38 -2.35
CA GLU A 71 1.49 -11.05 -2.72
C GLU A 71 1.33 -12.57 -2.68
N THR A 72 1.93 -13.25 -3.63
CA THR A 72 2.32 -14.65 -3.50
C THR A 72 3.79 -14.73 -3.15
N GLU A 73 4.14 -15.57 -2.20
CA GLU A 73 5.48 -15.69 -1.66
C GLU A 73 5.93 -17.14 -1.66
N VAL A 74 7.17 -17.37 -2.04
CA VAL A 74 7.92 -18.61 -1.79
C VAL A 74 9.06 -18.26 -0.86
N ALA A 75 9.17 -18.93 0.28
CA ALA A 75 10.24 -18.68 1.23
C ALA A 75 10.88 -19.98 1.72
N TYR A 76 12.19 -19.94 1.88
CA TYR A 76 13.00 -21.01 2.45
C TYR A 76 13.63 -20.51 3.75
N LYS A 77 13.37 -21.26 4.81
CA LYS A 77 13.85 -20.98 6.17
C LYS A 77 14.70 -22.14 6.65
N ARG A 78 15.78 -21.85 7.35
CA ARG A 78 16.63 -22.86 7.95
C ARG A 78 17.18 -22.39 9.28
N ALA A 79 17.11 -23.27 10.27
CA ALA A 79 17.79 -23.13 11.54
C ALA A 79 18.45 -24.47 11.92
N ASP A 80 19.57 -24.40 12.60
CA ASP A 80 20.22 -25.61 13.15
C ASP A 80 19.63 -25.85 14.56
N LEU A 81 19.54 -27.13 14.95
CA LEU A 81 19.13 -27.52 16.30
C LEU A 81 20.30 -27.36 17.26
N GLN A 82 20.06 -26.75 18.41
CA GLN A 82 21.06 -26.58 19.45
C GLN A 82 20.90 -27.61 20.56
N MET A 83 19.70 -27.85 21.03
CA MET A 83 19.44 -28.63 22.22
C MET A 83 18.04 -29.24 22.25
N ILE A 84 17.94 -30.47 22.75
CA ILE A 84 16.68 -31.08 23.14
C ILE A 84 16.68 -31.22 24.66
N THR A 85 15.64 -30.72 25.33
CA THR A 85 15.42 -30.87 26.76
C THR A 85 14.30 -31.89 26.98
N VAL A 86 14.58 -32.94 27.73
CA VAL A 86 13.61 -33.99 28.12
C VAL A 86 13.45 -33.94 29.67
N GLY A 87 12.33 -33.43 30.13
CA GLY A 87 12.16 -33.19 31.58
C GLY A 87 13.20 -32.19 32.10
N ASN A 88 14.11 -32.62 32.95
CA ASN A 88 15.21 -31.81 33.50
C ASN A 88 16.59 -32.12 32.88
N GLN A 89 16.65 -32.96 31.86
CA GLN A 89 17.90 -33.29 31.20
C GLN A 89 18.05 -32.58 29.87
N GLN A 90 19.18 -31.92 29.66
CA GLN A 90 19.55 -31.28 28.42
C GLN A 90 20.47 -32.23 27.63
N ILE A 91 20.08 -32.52 26.41
CA ILE A 91 20.81 -33.39 25.48
C ILE A 91 21.28 -32.51 24.33
N GLY A 92 22.60 -32.34 24.23
CA GLY A 92 23.18 -31.68 23.04
C GLY A 92 22.85 -32.48 21.79
N THR A 93 22.32 -31.83 20.79
CA THR A 93 21.89 -32.47 19.53
C THR A 93 22.51 -31.79 18.34
N GLU A 94 22.75 -32.57 17.30
CA GLU A 94 23.00 -32.03 15.96
C GLU A 94 21.75 -32.27 15.10
N GLY A 95 21.25 -31.24 14.49
CA GLY A 95 20.05 -31.36 13.68
C GLY A 95 19.81 -30.13 12.85
N LYS A 96 18.78 -30.20 12.02
CA LYS A 96 18.41 -29.11 11.12
C LYS A 96 16.90 -29.08 10.94
N GLY A 97 16.33 -27.89 11.02
CA GLY A 97 14.98 -27.62 10.59
C GLY A 97 14.99 -26.77 9.31
N ASN A 98 14.39 -27.31 8.25
CA ASN A 98 14.21 -26.57 7.02
C ASN A 98 12.72 -26.44 6.74
N PHE A 99 12.30 -25.26 6.26
CA PHE A 99 10.91 -24.99 5.89
C PHE A 99 10.88 -24.38 4.50
N LEU A 100 10.12 -24.97 3.61
CA LEU A 100 9.76 -24.39 2.32
C LEU A 100 8.28 -24.01 2.36
N SER A 101 7.97 -22.72 2.27
CA SER A 101 6.60 -22.21 2.36
C SER A 101 6.16 -21.55 1.08
N PHE A 102 4.84 -21.69 0.79
CA PHE A 102 4.12 -21.00 -0.27
C PHE A 102 2.96 -20.27 0.39
N MET A 103 3.02 -18.94 0.37
CA MET A 103 2.09 -18.09 1.11
C MET A 103 1.36 -17.12 0.19
N LEU A 104 0.11 -16.80 0.55
CA LEU A 104 -0.66 -15.69 0.01
C LEU A 104 -0.79 -14.63 1.09
N ASN A 105 -0.25 -13.45 0.85
CA ASN A 105 -0.18 -12.35 1.80
C ASN A 105 -1.07 -11.19 1.36
N GLY A 106 -1.84 -10.64 2.30
CA GLY A 106 -2.54 -9.37 2.15
C GLY A 106 -1.90 -8.33 3.05
N MET A 107 -1.56 -7.16 2.51
CA MET A 107 -0.88 -6.09 3.26
C MET A 107 -1.57 -4.75 3.04
N PHE A 108 -1.55 -3.93 4.09
CA PHE A 108 -1.99 -2.54 4.06
C PHE A 108 -0.78 -1.62 4.16
N ASP A 109 -0.72 -0.65 3.25
CA ASP A 109 0.33 0.34 3.19
C ASP A 109 -0.16 1.68 3.73
N PHE A 110 0.76 2.41 4.40
CA PHE A 110 0.51 3.74 4.95
C PHE A 110 1.78 4.59 4.89
N GLY A 111 1.62 5.90 4.71
CA GLY A 111 2.74 6.83 4.58
C GLY A 111 2.56 7.76 3.38
N LYS A 112 3.61 8.42 2.94
CA LYS A 112 3.60 9.36 1.81
C LYS A 112 4.16 8.71 0.57
N ASP A 113 3.55 8.99 -0.58
CA ASP A 113 4.08 8.59 -1.88
C ASP A 113 5.46 9.20 -2.13
N GLY A 114 6.34 8.40 -2.74
CA GLY A 114 7.71 8.83 -3.01
C GLY A 114 8.61 8.96 -1.78
N GLY A 115 8.11 8.59 -0.58
CA GLY A 115 8.84 8.62 0.67
C GLY A 115 8.87 7.27 1.38
N MET A 116 9.21 7.30 2.66
CA MET A 116 9.14 6.10 3.50
C MET A 116 7.69 5.72 3.75
N GLN A 117 7.34 4.47 3.47
CA GLN A 117 6.04 3.88 3.68
C GLN A 117 6.15 2.75 4.69
N GLY A 118 5.21 2.70 5.64
CA GLY A 118 5.03 1.57 6.52
C GLY A 118 4.02 0.59 5.93
N PHE A 119 4.10 -0.67 6.35
CA PHE A 119 3.09 -1.67 6.01
C PHE A 119 2.90 -2.67 7.14
N PHE A 120 1.73 -3.27 7.17
CA PHE A 120 1.43 -4.44 7.99
C PHE A 120 0.48 -5.37 7.23
N GLY A 121 0.52 -6.66 7.56
CA GLY A 121 -0.32 -7.62 6.88
C GLY A 121 -0.28 -9.00 7.51
N ALA A 122 -1.00 -9.91 6.87
CA ALA A 122 -1.04 -11.30 7.23
C ALA A 122 -1.04 -12.19 6.00
N GLY A 123 -0.59 -13.40 6.15
CA GLY A 123 -0.58 -14.42 5.11
C GLY A 123 -1.00 -15.79 5.60
N VAL A 124 -1.51 -16.59 4.67
CA VAL A 124 -1.85 -17.99 4.89
C VAL A 124 -1.36 -18.80 3.70
N GLY A 125 -0.98 -20.03 3.96
CA GLY A 125 -0.48 -20.90 2.92
C GLY A 125 -0.17 -22.31 3.41
N ILE A 126 0.78 -22.95 2.75
CA ILE A 126 1.30 -24.27 3.10
C ILE A 126 2.79 -24.19 3.32
N ALA A 127 3.28 -24.99 4.27
CA ALA A 127 4.70 -25.16 4.51
C ALA A 127 5.07 -26.64 4.56
N ARG A 128 6.12 -26.96 3.86
CA ARG A 128 6.79 -28.24 4.00
C ARG A 128 7.93 -28.09 5.00
N SER A 129 7.87 -28.88 6.04
CA SER A 129 8.87 -28.98 7.11
C SER A 129 9.72 -30.22 6.91
N ASP A 130 11.03 -30.07 6.82
CA ASP A 130 12.00 -31.19 6.80
C ASP A 130 12.82 -31.08 8.09
N LEU A 131 12.57 -31.95 9.04
CA LEU A 131 13.17 -31.95 10.37
C LEU A 131 14.09 -33.13 10.58
N LYS A 132 15.31 -32.86 11.07
CA LYS A 132 16.33 -33.89 11.37
C LYS A 132 16.95 -33.60 12.72
N ALA A 133 17.04 -34.61 13.55
CA ALA A 133 17.79 -34.52 14.79
C ALA A 133 18.51 -35.81 15.09
N GLY A 134 19.73 -35.69 15.65
CA GLY A 134 20.52 -36.76 16.22
C GLY A 134 21.18 -36.31 17.53
N ALA A 135 21.41 -37.18 18.47
CA ALA A 135 22.15 -36.86 19.67
C ALA A 135 23.68 -36.93 19.44
N ASN A 136 24.43 -36.00 20.05
CA ASN A 136 25.87 -35.96 20.07
C ASN A 136 26.47 -37.03 21.03
N ALA A 137 25.80 -38.17 21.19
CA ALA A 137 26.25 -39.25 22.07
C ALA A 137 26.86 -40.41 21.25
N GLU A 138 27.89 -41.05 21.80
CA GLU A 138 28.53 -42.22 21.19
C GLU A 138 27.55 -43.41 21.21
N GLY A 139 27.03 -43.76 20.03
CA GLY A 139 26.18 -44.92 19.80
C GLY A 139 25.40 -44.81 18.49
N PRO A 140 25.32 -45.87 17.67
CA PRO A 140 24.60 -45.82 16.39
C PRO A 140 23.10 -45.57 16.52
N ASP A 141 22.52 -45.78 17.70
CA ASP A 141 21.09 -45.64 17.95
C ASP A 141 20.66 -44.23 18.27
N LEU A 142 21.61 -43.35 18.59
CA LEU A 142 21.31 -41.94 18.98
C LEU A 142 21.63 -40.94 17.86
N GLN A 143 22.28 -41.39 16.76
CA GLN A 143 22.67 -40.49 15.65
C GLN A 143 21.51 -40.03 14.76
N ASN A 144 20.35 -40.67 14.85
CA ASN A 144 19.13 -40.26 14.12
C ASN A 144 17.92 -40.49 15.03
N LEU A 145 17.52 -39.48 15.81
CA LEU A 145 16.30 -39.52 16.62
C LEU A 145 15.05 -39.42 15.76
N TYR A 146 15.08 -38.56 14.78
CA TYR A 146 14.07 -38.42 13.70
C TYR A 146 14.70 -37.85 12.45
N ASN A 147 14.13 -38.20 11.30
CA ASN A 147 14.46 -37.67 9.98
C ASN A 147 13.19 -37.78 9.14
N ASP A 148 12.33 -36.83 9.26
CA ASP A 148 11.00 -36.86 8.64
C ASP A 148 10.59 -35.50 8.09
N SER A 149 9.56 -35.50 7.23
CA SER A 149 9.02 -34.29 6.64
C SER A 149 7.52 -34.33 6.62
N ASP A 150 6.92 -33.21 6.92
CA ASP A 150 5.48 -33.01 6.87
C ASP A 150 5.11 -31.76 6.05
N THR A 151 3.88 -31.71 5.57
CA THR A 151 3.34 -30.57 4.84
C THR A 151 1.99 -30.19 5.42
N GLY A 152 1.92 -29.03 6.04
CA GLY A 152 0.76 -28.51 6.72
C GLY A 152 0.39 -27.09 6.32
N VAL A 153 -0.70 -26.61 6.88
CA VAL A 153 -1.08 -25.20 6.79
C VAL A 153 -0.12 -24.35 7.61
N ALA A 154 0.22 -23.17 7.09
CA ALA A 154 1.00 -22.18 7.81
C ALA A 154 0.34 -20.80 7.68
N TRP A 155 0.64 -19.93 8.64
CA TRP A 155 0.21 -18.54 8.60
C TRP A 155 1.34 -17.64 9.07
N GLN A 156 1.26 -16.36 8.69
CA GLN A 156 2.27 -15.39 9.07
C GLN A 156 1.69 -14.00 9.29
N LEU A 157 2.38 -13.22 10.12
CA LEU A 157 2.13 -11.78 10.28
C LEU A 157 3.35 -11.02 9.76
N LEU A 158 3.09 -9.94 9.09
CA LEU A 158 4.09 -9.11 8.42
C LEU A 158 3.96 -7.67 8.88
N ALA A 159 5.09 -7.02 9.13
CA ALA A 159 5.13 -5.59 9.37
C ALA A 159 6.49 -5.05 8.90
N GLY A 160 6.52 -3.81 8.41
CA GLY A 160 7.78 -3.24 7.96
C GLY A 160 7.68 -1.84 7.43
N ALA A 161 8.77 -1.40 6.84
CA ALA A 161 8.85 -0.14 6.15
C ALA A 161 9.64 -0.31 4.85
N ARG A 162 9.28 0.45 3.84
CA ARG A 162 9.95 0.50 2.53
C ARG A 162 10.17 1.94 2.10
N THR A 163 11.19 2.17 1.29
CA THR A 163 11.49 3.47 0.69
C THR A 163 11.95 3.27 -0.75
N PRO A 164 11.52 4.11 -1.69
CA PRO A 164 12.04 4.06 -3.05
C PRO A 164 13.50 4.49 -3.06
N ILE A 165 14.34 3.72 -3.73
CA ILE A 165 15.74 4.04 -4.01
C ILE A 165 15.93 4.46 -5.48
N SER A 166 14.95 4.14 -6.33
CA SER A 166 14.81 4.65 -7.69
C SER A 166 13.33 4.58 -8.11
N ASP A 167 13.01 5.03 -9.33
CA ASP A 167 11.65 5.02 -9.85
C ASP A 167 11.01 3.63 -9.91
N ARG A 168 11.84 2.58 -9.96
CA ARG A 168 11.40 1.17 -10.07
C ARG A 168 11.87 0.27 -8.96
N LEU A 169 12.76 0.74 -8.09
CA LEU A 169 13.32 -0.08 -7.02
C LEU A 169 12.98 0.50 -5.66
N ASP A 170 12.43 -0.34 -4.80
CA ASP A 170 12.20 -0.04 -3.40
C ASP A 170 13.08 -0.95 -2.53
N PHE A 171 13.68 -0.37 -1.51
CA PHE A 171 14.37 -1.08 -0.44
C PHE A 171 13.55 -1.01 0.84
N GLY A 172 13.52 -2.10 1.62
CA GLY A 172 12.77 -2.13 2.85
C GLY A 172 13.37 -3.02 3.92
N LEU A 173 12.74 -2.91 5.09
CA LEU A 173 12.96 -3.79 6.22
C LEU A 173 11.62 -4.40 6.60
N LYS A 174 11.56 -5.75 6.64
CA LYS A 174 10.35 -6.53 6.93
C LYS A 174 10.59 -7.41 8.16
N TYR A 175 9.71 -7.29 9.14
CA TYR A 175 9.57 -8.27 10.20
C TYR A 175 8.51 -9.29 9.80
N ARG A 176 8.81 -10.57 10.03
CA ARG A 176 7.92 -11.70 9.81
C ARG A 176 7.82 -12.52 11.09
N TYR A 177 6.59 -12.73 11.54
CA TYR A 177 6.26 -13.81 12.44
C TYR A 177 5.63 -14.93 11.62
N PHE A 178 6.24 -16.11 11.62
CA PHE A 178 5.76 -17.27 10.88
C PHE A 178 5.37 -18.37 11.87
N ASN A 179 4.27 -19.07 11.60
CA ASN A 179 3.81 -20.20 12.40
C ASN A 179 3.33 -21.35 11.51
N ALA A 180 3.82 -22.53 11.79
CA ALA A 180 3.41 -23.81 11.19
C ALA A 180 2.94 -24.75 12.31
N PRO A 181 1.62 -24.80 12.57
CA PRO A 181 1.05 -25.64 13.60
C PRO A 181 0.87 -27.09 13.12
N GLY A 182 0.84 -28.03 14.07
CA GLY A 182 0.45 -29.42 13.86
C GLY A 182 1.39 -30.20 12.93
N ILE A 183 2.71 -29.97 13.02
CA ILE A 183 3.71 -30.71 12.26
C ILE A 183 3.81 -32.12 12.86
N ASN A 184 3.51 -33.12 12.04
CA ASN A 184 3.58 -34.51 12.41
C ASN A 184 4.91 -35.12 11.94
N ILE A 185 5.68 -35.61 12.88
CA ILE A 185 6.96 -36.31 12.63
C ILE A 185 6.93 -37.69 13.25
N VAL A 186 7.62 -38.63 12.64
CA VAL A 186 7.73 -39.97 13.16
C VAL A 186 9.16 -40.19 13.69
N ALA A 187 9.24 -40.51 14.98
CA ALA A 187 10.49 -40.90 15.61
C ALA A 187 10.96 -42.24 15.09
N ARG A 188 12.21 -42.57 15.29
CA ARG A 188 12.81 -43.82 14.81
C ARG A 188 12.15 -45.09 15.36
N ASP A 189 11.59 -45.02 16.54
CA ASP A 189 10.86 -46.14 17.17
C ASP A 189 9.42 -46.30 16.64
N GLY A 190 9.01 -45.45 15.70
CA GLY A 190 7.66 -45.44 15.11
C GLY A 190 6.66 -44.59 15.88
N THR A 191 7.09 -43.88 16.94
CA THR A 191 6.23 -43.00 17.70
C THR A 191 5.92 -41.73 16.87
N GLY A 192 4.63 -41.44 16.68
CA GLY A 192 4.17 -40.18 16.10
C GLY A 192 4.31 -39.06 17.12
N LEU A 193 4.91 -37.94 16.73
CA LEU A 193 5.11 -36.74 17.52
C LEU A 193 4.48 -35.58 16.78
N GLU A 194 3.76 -34.72 17.49
CA GLU A 194 3.18 -33.49 16.94
C GLU A 194 3.85 -32.28 17.60
N THR A 195 4.16 -31.26 16.80
CA THR A 195 4.82 -30.05 17.29
C THR A 195 4.39 -28.83 16.50
N ASP A 196 4.36 -27.70 17.16
CA ASP A 196 4.17 -26.38 16.55
C ASP A 196 5.52 -25.68 16.43
N VAL A 197 5.77 -25.09 15.27
CA VAL A 197 6.99 -24.29 15.07
C VAL A 197 6.64 -22.87 14.72
N SER A 198 7.19 -21.94 15.50
CA SER A 198 7.10 -20.51 15.19
C SER A 198 8.48 -19.87 15.07
N SER A 199 8.57 -18.81 14.30
CA SER A 199 9.82 -18.09 14.09
C SER A 199 9.60 -16.59 13.86
N HIS A 200 10.64 -15.84 14.21
CA HIS A 200 10.74 -14.41 14.05
C HIS A 200 11.88 -14.08 13.09
N SER A 201 11.59 -13.43 11.98
CA SER A 201 12.60 -13.03 11.00
C SER A 201 12.66 -11.52 10.85
N LEU A 202 13.88 -10.99 10.72
CA LEU A 202 14.13 -9.61 10.32
C LEU A 202 14.83 -9.63 8.96
N LEU A 203 14.13 -9.12 7.94
CA LEU A 203 14.48 -9.30 6.53
C LEU A 203 14.75 -7.96 5.86
N GLY A 204 15.85 -7.83 5.15
CA GLY A 204 16.03 -6.81 4.13
C GLY A 204 15.24 -7.20 2.88
N THR A 205 14.53 -6.26 2.28
CA THR A 205 13.71 -6.49 1.08
C THR A 205 14.19 -5.62 -0.06
N LEU A 206 14.17 -6.16 -1.27
CA LEU A 206 14.39 -5.41 -2.51
C LEU A 206 13.26 -5.74 -3.47
N THR A 207 12.53 -4.72 -3.91
CA THR A 207 11.34 -4.86 -4.75
C THR A 207 11.52 -4.10 -6.04
N TYR A 208 11.21 -4.73 -7.17
CA TYR A 208 11.18 -4.13 -8.50
C TYR A 208 9.74 -3.98 -8.98
N ASN A 209 9.34 -2.75 -9.28
CA ASN A 209 8.00 -2.38 -9.75
C ASN A 209 7.99 -2.28 -11.29
N PHE A 210 6.97 -2.89 -11.94
CA PHE A 210 6.86 -2.97 -13.41
C PHE A 210 6.01 -1.84 -14.00
N GLY A 211 5.70 -0.79 -13.28
CA GLY A 211 4.87 0.29 -13.78
C GLY A 211 5.54 1.15 -14.85
N GLU A 212 4.73 1.77 -15.68
CA GLU A 212 5.18 2.87 -16.52
C GLU A 212 5.48 4.09 -15.65
N GLU A 213 6.55 4.83 -15.99
CA GLU A 213 6.78 6.14 -15.41
C GLU A 213 5.54 7.01 -15.62
N PRO A 214 5.09 7.77 -14.60
CA PRO A 214 4.06 8.77 -14.83
C PRO A 214 4.50 9.64 -15.99
N ALA A 215 3.67 9.75 -17.02
CA ALA A 215 3.98 10.58 -18.16
C ALA A 215 4.41 11.97 -17.65
N PRO A 216 5.56 12.50 -18.10
CA PRO A 216 5.99 13.84 -17.69
C PRO A 216 4.83 14.81 -17.95
N PRO A 217 4.58 15.76 -17.05
CA PRO A 217 3.54 16.74 -17.26
C PRO A 217 3.72 17.35 -18.64
N PRO A 218 2.64 17.55 -19.42
CA PRO A 218 2.74 18.11 -20.74
C PRO A 218 3.57 19.39 -20.68
N PRO A 219 4.51 19.60 -21.60
CA PRO A 219 5.32 20.80 -21.61
C PRO A 219 4.41 22.03 -21.54
N PRO A 220 4.77 23.06 -20.75
CA PRO A 220 3.99 24.28 -20.69
C PRO A 220 3.78 24.78 -22.13
N PRO A 221 2.58 25.28 -22.46
CA PRO A 221 2.32 25.81 -23.80
C PRO A 221 3.43 26.82 -24.16
N PRO A 222 3.90 26.79 -25.41
CA PRO A 222 4.96 27.71 -25.84
C PRO A 222 4.55 29.15 -25.51
N PRO A 223 5.50 29.99 -25.07
CA PRO A 223 5.19 31.39 -24.79
C PRO A 223 4.54 32.03 -26.02
N PRO A 224 3.53 32.86 -25.82
CA PRO A 224 2.90 33.55 -26.94
C PRO A 224 3.94 34.31 -27.75
N PRO A 225 3.82 34.37 -29.09
CA PRO A 225 4.73 35.13 -29.93
C PRO A 225 4.79 36.59 -29.46
N PRO A 226 5.94 37.27 -29.62
CA PRO A 226 6.09 38.67 -29.19
C PRO A 226 5.00 39.53 -29.83
N PRO A 227 4.44 40.49 -29.09
CA PRO A 227 3.35 41.32 -29.56
C PRO A 227 3.76 42.09 -30.81
N PRO A 228 2.87 42.23 -31.79
CA PRO A 228 3.10 43.10 -32.96
C PRO A 228 3.25 44.57 -32.48
N PRO A 229 3.89 45.43 -33.29
CA PRO A 229 4.09 46.83 -32.96
C PRO A 229 2.73 47.54 -32.66
N PRO A 230 2.73 48.56 -31.79
CA PRO A 230 1.51 49.14 -31.27
C PRO A 230 0.61 49.69 -32.38
N PRO A 231 -0.71 49.37 -32.32
CA PRO A 231 -1.69 49.93 -33.23
C PRO A 231 -2.05 51.36 -32.86
N PRO A 232 -2.67 52.14 -33.78
CA PRO A 232 -3.14 53.45 -33.52
C PRO A 232 -4.15 53.53 -32.35
N PRO A 233 -4.35 54.70 -31.71
CA PRO A 233 -5.07 54.86 -30.47
C PRO A 233 -6.46 54.23 -30.52
N PRO A 234 -6.88 53.55 -29.40
CA PRO A 234 -8.02 52.67 -29.40
C PRO A 234 -9.37 53.40 -29.49
N PRO A 235 -10.37 52.75 -30.09
CA PRO A 235 -11.78 53.11 -29.88
C PRO A 235 -12.16 52.94 -28.40
N PRO A 236 -13.25 53.56 -27.93
CA PRO A 236 -13.67 53.48 -26.54
C PRO A 236 -13.75 52.02 -26.07
N PRO A 237 -13.44 51.73 -24.78
CA PRO A 237 -13.36 50.39 -24.26
C PRO A 237 -14.65 49.60 -24.55
N PRO A 238 -14.55 48.39 -25.08
CA PRO A 238 -15.71 47.51 -25.21
C PRO A 238 -16.30 47.25 -23.81
N ALA A 239 -17.61 47.08 -23.75
CA ALA A 239 -18.31 46.70 -22.51
C ALA A 239 -17.66 45.42 -21.94
N PRO A 240 -17.58 45.27 -20.60
CA PRO A 240 -16.98 44.10 -19.96
C PRO A 240 -17.59 42.82 -20.53
N VAL A 241 -16.75 41.96 -21.05
CA VAL A 241 -17.17 40.69 -21.62
C VAL A 241 -17.12 39.63 -20.50
N CYS A 242 -18.32 39.12 -20.17
CA CYS A 242 -18.46 38.06 -19.21
C CYS A 242 -17.65 36.82 -19.68
N ASN A 243 -16.65 36.43 -18.92
CA ASN A 243 -15.90 35.22 -19.18
C ASN A 243 -16.62 34.02 -18.53
N THR A 244 -17.30 33.22 -19.34
CA THR A 244 -18.20 32.15 -18.89
C THR A 244 -17.47 30.89 -18.39
N GLY A 245 -16.14 30.80 -18.50
CA GLY A 245 -15.34 29.62 -18.10
C GLY A 245 -15.18 28.62 -19.22
N PRO A 246 -14.94 27.33 -18.92
CA PRO A 246 -14.95 26.72 -17.59
C PRO A 246 -13.70 27.02 -16.75
N TYR A 247 -13.90 27.30 -15.46
CA TYR A 247 -12.84 27.34 -14.46
C TYR A 247 -12.74 25.94 -13.84
N ILE A 248 -11.58 25.31 -13.93
CA ILE A 248 -11.42 23.90 -13.55
C ILE A 248 -10.61 23.81 -12.25
N VAL A 249 -11.21 23.20 -11.26
CA VAL A 249 -10.62 22.94 -9.94
C VAL A 249 -10.32 21.47 -9.81
N PHE A 250 -9.07 21.12 -9.49
CA PHE A 250 -8.65 19.75 -9.28
C PHE A 250 -8.57 19.41 -7.80
N PHE A 251 -8.76 18.12 -7.50
CA PHE A 251 -8.76 17.57 -6.16
C PHE A 251 -7.75 16.43 -6.02
N ASP A 252 -7.24 16.31 -4.82
CA ASP A 252 -6.44 15.16 -4.46
C ASP A 252 -7.30 13.88 -4.42
N TRP A 253 -6.60 12.75 -4.39
CA TRP A 253 -7.29 11.47 -4.40
C TRP A 253 -8.07 11.28 -3.11
N ASP A 254 -9.35 10.88 -3.28
CA ASP A 254 -10.30 10.68 -2.19
C ASP A 254 -10.61 11.91 -1.34
N GLU A 255 -10.16 13.10 -1.79
CA GLU A 255 -10.35 14.36 -1.10
C GLU A 255 -11.40 15.23 -1.78
N SER A 256 -12.03 16.08 -0.95
CA SER A 256 -12.97 17.12 -1.39
C SER A 256 -12.60 18.51 -0.86
N ASP A 257 -11.48 18.64 -0.15
CA ASP A 257 -11.02 19.90 0.41
C ASP A 257 -10.45 20.82 -0.66
N ILE A 258 -10.66 22.12 -0.49
CA ILE A 258 -10.14 23.14 -1.41
C ILE A 258 -8.67 23.40 -1.08
N THR A 259 -7.78 22.99 -1.98
CA THR A 259 -6.35 23.28 -1.87
C THR A 259 -6.06 24.78 -2.11
N PRO A 260 -4.89 25.30 -1.72
CA PRO A 260 -4.49 26.68 -2.03
C PRO A 260 -4.50 27.01 -3.53
N GLU A 261 -4.12 26.03 -4.37
CA GLU A 261 -4.15 26.16 -5.84
C GLU A 261 -5.59 26.22 -6.35
N ALA A 262 -6.45 25.36 -5.84
CA ALA A 262 -7.87 25.36 -6.12
C ALA A 262 -8.52 26.70 -5.73
N ALA A 263 -8.19 27.21 -4.54
CA ALA A 263 -8.66 28.52 -4.06
C ALA A 263 -8.26 29.64 -5.02
N THR A 264 -7.04 29.63 -5.55
CA THR A 264 -6.59 30.64 -6.53
C THR A 264 -7.45 30.62 -7.80
N VAL A 265 -7.78 29.43 -8.32
CA VAL A 265 -8.65 29.29 -9.50
C VAL A 265 -10.07 29.82 -9.19
N LEU A 266 -10.60 29.49 -8.01
CA LEU A 266 -11.93 29.95 -7.59
C LEU A 266 -11.97 31.46 -7.35
N ASP A 267 -10.92 32.08 -6.81
CA ASP A 267 -10.82 33.54 -6.66
C ASP A 267 -10.82 34.25 -8.03
N ASN A 268 -10.11 33.67 -9.01
CA ASN A 268 -10.17 34.17 -10.39
C ASN A 268 -11.57 34.01 -10.99
N ALA A 269 -12.25 32.91 -10.71
CA ALA A 269 -13.62 32.69 -11.14
C ALA A 269 -14.56 33.72 -10.50
N VAL A 270 -14.46 33.97 -9.19
CA VAL A 270 -15.26 35.01 -8.50
C VAL A 270 -15.02 36.39 -9.10
N THR A 271 -13.76 36.72 -9.40
CA THR A 271 -13.40 38.00 -10.03
C THR A 271 -14.05 38.15 -11.41
N ALA A 272 -13.99 37.11 -12.23
CA ALA A 272 -14.63 37.10 -13.55
C ALA A 272 -16.17 37.14 -13.48
N TYR A 273 -16.76 36.57 -12.42
CA TYR A 273 -18.21 36.62 -12.19
C TYR A 273 -18.73 38.05 -12.00
N ALA A 274 -17.92 38.93 -11.44
CA ALA A 274 -18.34 40.36 -11.25
C ALA A 274 -18.74 41.03 -12.56
N ASP A 275 -18.16 40.63 -13.68
CA ASP A 275 -18.47 41.14 -15.02
C ASP A 275 -19.66 40.41 -15.68
N CYS A 276 -20.18 39.36 -15.04
CA CYS A 276 -21.28 38.53 -15.56
C CYS A 276 -22.68 38.93 -15.01
N GLY A 277 -22.75 39.93 -14.16
CA GLY A 277 -24.00 40.45 -13.59
C GLY A 277 -24.72 39.45 -12.70
N THR A 278 -25.90 38.98 -13.11
CA THR A 278 -26.74 38.04 -12.35
C THR A 278 -26.77 36.64 -12.99
N ALA A 279 -25.72 36.24 -13.71
CA ALA A 279 -25.66 34.96 -14.37
C ALA A 279 -25.76 33.81 -13.37
N SER A 280 -26.36 32.69 -13.79
CA SER A 280 -26.30 31.43 -13.02
C SER A 280 -24.89 30.82 -13.07
N VAL A 281 -24.51 30.18 -11.99
CA VAL A 281 -23.27 29.38 -11.87
C VAL A 281 -23.65 27.91 -11.88
N MET A 282 -22.95 27.11 -12.66
CA MET A 282 -23.11 25.66 -12.67
C MET A 282 -21.82 24.97 -12.27
N LEU A 283 -21.93 24.02 -11.37
CA LEU A 283 -20.84 23.16 -10.90
C LEU A 283 -21.04 21.75 -11.44
N ALA A 284 -20.03 21.24 -12.15
CA ALA A 284 -20.02 19.88 -12.66
C ALA A 284 -18.92 19.07 -11.95
N GLY A 285 -19.30 18.13 -11.08
CA GLY A 285 -18.39 17.35 -10.27
C GLY A 285 -18.03 16.01 -10.89
N HIS A 286 -16.73 15.71 -10.94
CA HIS A 286 -16.19 14.50 -11.56
C HIS A 286 -15.19 13.81 -10.64
N THR A 287 -15.02 12.50 -10.87
CA THR A 287 -14.00 11.67 -10.21
C THR A 287 -13.21 10.88 -11.25
N ASP A 288 -12.09 10.31 -10.83
CA ASP A 288 -11.47 9.22 -11.57
C ASP A 288 -12.23 7.90 -11.35
N ARG A 289 -11.75 6.81 -11.95
CA ARG A 289 -12.39 5.49 -11.91
C ARG A 289 -11.79 4.55 -10.86
N SER A 290 -11.15 5.10 -9.82
CA SER A 290 -10.46 4.29 -8.79
C SER A 290 -11.37 3.76 -7.68
N GLY A 291 -12.64 4.18 -7.64
CA GLY A 291 -13.66 3.75 -6.67
C GLY A 291 -14.82 3.01 -7.32
N THR A 292 -15.85 2.69 -6.54
CA THR A 292 -17.12 2.22 -7.11
C THR A 292 -17.92 3.42 -7.65
N THR A 293 -18.76 3.19 -8.66
CA THR A 293 -19.61 4.23 -9.26
C THR A 293 -20.47 4.95 -8.20
N THR A 294 -21.04 4.21 -7.24
CA THR A 294 -21.84 4.79 -6.14
C THR A 294 -20.97 5.67 -5.24
N TYR A 295 -19.77 5.21 -4.91
CA TYR A 295 -18.82 5.99 -4.10
C TYR A 295 -18.38 7.27 -4.83
N ASN A 296 -18.03 7.14 -6.10
CA ASN A 296 -17.57 8.23 -6.96
C ASN A 296 -18.66 9.30 -7.16
N MET A 297 -19.91 8.90 -7.24
CA MET A 297 -21.03 9.84 -7.27
C MET A 297 -21.08 10.68 -5.98
N GLY A 298 -21.06 10.05 -4.81
CA GLY A 298 -21.03 10.76 -3.53
C GLY A 298 -19.78 11.62 -3.32
N LEU A 299 -18.62 11.22 -3.87
CA LEU A 299 -17.41 12.04 -3.82
C LEU A 299 -17.53 13.28 -4.71
N ALA A 300 -18.11 13.14 -5.90
CA ALA A 300 -18.37 14.27 -6.79
C ALA A 300 -19.35 15.27 -6.16
N GLU A 301 -20.39 14.79 -5.45
CA GLU A 301 -21.33 15.66 -4.70
C GLU A 301 -20.60 16.43 -3.59
N ARG A 302 -19.74 15.77 -2.80
CA ARG A 302 -18.95 16.45 -1.75
C ARG A 302 -18.04 17.53 -2.33
N ARG A 303 -17.37 17.27 -3.46
CA ARG A 303 -16.54 18.24 -4.17
C ARG A 303 -17.35 19.45 -4.62
N ASN A 304 -18.52 19.21 -5.22
CA ASN A 304 -19.45 20.28 -5.59
C ASN A 304 -19.86 21.11 -4.37
N SER A 305 -20.15 20.47 -3.22
CA SER A 305 -20.48 21.16 -1.98
C SER A 305 -19.35 22.07 -1.51
N SER A 306 -18.11 21.56 -1.49
CA SER A 306 -16.93 22.34 -1.08
C SER A 306 -16.72 23.58 -1.97
N VAL A 307 -16.87 23.42 -3.29
CA VAL A 307 -16.79 24.56 -4.22
C VAL A 307 -17.95 25.54 -4.01
N ARG A 308 -19.19 25.05 -3.82
CA ARG A 308 -20.36 25.87 -3.53
C ARG A 308 -20.16 26.73 -2.28
N ASP A 309 -19.71 26.09 -1.18
CA ASP A 309 -19.46 26.76 0.09
C ASP A 309 -18.36 27.82 -0.05
N TYR A 310 -17.33 27.54 -0.82
CA TYR A 310 -16.28 28.51 -1.12
C TYR A 310 -16.79 29.70 -1.89
N LEU A 311 -17.53 29.51 -2.98
CA LEU A 311 -18.09 30.56 -3.82
C LEU A 311 -19.10 31.40 -3.03
N ASN A 312 -19.96 30.78 -2.21
CA ASN A 312 -20.91 31.46 -1.33
C ASN A 312 -20.18 32.34 -0.29
N GLY A 313 -19.10 31.80 0.34
CA GLY A 313 -18.25 32.58 1.25
C GLY A 313 -17.54 33.77 0.60
N ARG A 314 -17.46 33.82 -0.76
CA ARG A 314 -16.92 34.93 -1.55
C ARG A 314 -18.00 35.85 -2.12
N GLY A 315 -19.27 35.65 -1.75
CA GLY A 315 -20.39 36.55 -2.06
C GLY A 315 -21.21 36.16 -3.28
N ILE A 316 -21.03 34.97 -3.85
CA ILE A 316 -21.97 34.45 -4.87
C ILE A 316 -23.18 33.85 -4.14
N PRO A 317 -24.43 34.34 -4.37
CA PRO A 317 -25.61 33.84 -3.67
C PRO A 317 -25.89 32.37 -3.98
N ASP A 318 -26.28 31.60 -2.96
CA ASP A 318 -26.53 30.15 -3.07
C ASP A 318 -27.65 29.81 -4.08
N ASP A 319 -28.66 30.64 -4.20
CA ASP A 319 -29.76 30.51 -5.16
C ASP A 319 -29.32 30.68 -6.63
N ARG A 320 -28.10 31.14 -6.85
CA ARG A 320 -27.48 31.25 -8.18
C ARG A 320 -26.60 30.07 -8.54
N ILE A 321 -26.30 29.21 -7.59
CA ILE A 321 -25.35 28.09 -7.78
C ILE A 321 -26.13 26.78 -7.95
N GLY A 322 -26.21 26.30 -9.19
CA GLY A 322 -26.62 24.93 -9.53
C GLY A 322 -25.44 23.95 -9.46
N SER A 323 -25.71 22.70 -9.19
CA SER A 323 -24.67 21.67 -9.23
C SER A 323 -25.19 20.35 -9.73
N GLU A 324 -24.35 19.63 -10.48
CA GLU A 324 -24.60 18.27 -10.95
C GLU A 324 -23.36 17.42 -10.70
N ALA A 325 -23.57 16.22 -10.17
CA ALA A 325 -22.50 15.26 -9.95
C ALA A 325 -22.53 14.20 -11.06
N PHE A 326 -21.42 14.02 -11.75
CA PHE A 326 -21.24 13.04 -12.81
C PHE A 326 -20.42 11.83 -12.34
N GLY A 327 -19.74 11.93 -11.18
CA GLY A 327 -18.86 10.88 -10.71
C GLY A 327 -17.80 10.55 -11.77
N GLU A 328 -17.68 9.26 -12.11
CA GLU A 328 -16.74 8.74 -13.12
C GLU A 328 -17.31 8.67 -14.54
N SER A 329 -18.59 9.05 -14.74
CA SER A 329 -19.32 8.82 -16.01
C SER A 329 -18.85 9.68 -17.16
N GLN A 330 -18.24 10.85 -16.85
CA GLN A 330 -17.75 11.80 -17.85
C GLN A 330 -16.26 12.11 -17.62
N PRO A 331 -15.36 11.18 -17.93
CA PRO A 331 -13.94 11.39 -17.75
C PRO A 331 -13.39 12.38 -18.78
N ARG A 332 -12.51 13.27 -18.35
CA ARG A 332 -11.75 14.15 -19.23
C ARG A 332 -10.64 13.37 -19.98
N VAL A 333 -10.04 12.44 -19.27
CA VAL A 333 -9.07 11.48 -19.79
C VAL A 333 -9.66 10.09 -19.63
N ALA A 334 -9.80 9.37 -20.74
CA ALA A 334 -10.29 7.98 -20.72
C ALA A 334 -9.26 7.07 -20.02
N THR A 335 -9.72 6.35 -19.01
CA THR A 335 -8.89 5.39 -18.26
C THR A 335 -9.65 4.09 -18.05
N GLU A 336 -8.91 3.02 -17.83
CA GLU A 336 -9.48 1.76 -17.37
C GLU A 336 -10.10 1.92 -15.97
N ASP A 337 -10.94 0.95 -15.60
CA ASP A 337 -11.51 0.89 -14.27
C ASP A 337 -10.43 0.65 -13.21
N GLY A 338 -10.56 1.30 -12.05
CA GLY A 338 -9.56 1.24 -10.98
C GLY A 338 -8.36 2.20 -11.13
N VAL A 339 -8.25 2.92 -12.25
CA VAL A 339 -7.12 3.82 -12.51
C VAL A 339 -7.38 5.21 -11.91
N ARG A 340 -6.38 5.75 -11.20
CA ARG A 340 -6.38 7.13 -10.70
C ARG A 340 -5.87 8.08 -11.79
N GLU A 341 -6.63 9.13 -12.01
CA GLU A 341 -6.29 10.16 -13.00
C GLU A 341 -6.63 11.55 -12.44
N LEU A 342 -5.60 12.37 -12.23
CA LEU A 342 -5.77 13.71 -11.66
C LEU A 342 -6.72 14.59 -12.49
N GLN A 343 -6.63 14.54 -13.81
CA GLN A 343 -7.46 15.38 -14.68
C GLN A 343 -8.95 15.01 -14.62
N ASN A 344 -9.27 13.80 -14.16
CA ASN A 344 -10.64 13.36 -13.96
C ASN A 344 -11.20 13.81 -12.59
N ARG A 345 -10.35 14.07 -11.60
CA ARG A 345 -10.72 14.52 -10.25
C ARG A 345 -10.91 16.03 -10.22
N ARG A 346 -12.03 16.51 -10.72
CA ARG A 346 -12.25 17.93 -10.94
C ARG A 346 -13.67 18.37 -10.65
N VAL A 347 -13.83 19.67 -10.44
CA VAL A 347 -15.09 20.41 -10.58
C VAL A 347 -14.91 21.49 -11.64
N GLU A 348 -15.83 21.56 -12.59
CA GLU A 348 -15.89 22.61 -13.60
C GLU A 348 -16.92 23.66 -13.18
N VAL A 349 -16.51 24.93 -13.19
CA VAL A 349 -17.36 26.09 -12.86
C VAL A 349 -17.60 26.88 -14.13
N THR A 350 -18.87 27.04 -14.49
CA THR A 350 -19.29 27.80 -15.68
C THR A 350 -20.36 28.82 -15.34
N TYR A 351 -20.47 29.88 -16.14
CA TYR A 351 -21.43 30.99 -15.94
C TYR A 351 -22.32 31.20 -17.15
N GLY A 352 -23.54 31.67 -16.90
CA GLY A 352 -24.45 32.17 -17.93
C GLY A 352 -25.42 31.15 -18.51
N PRO A 353 -26.24 31.56 -19.50
CA PRO A 353 -27.21 30.69 -20.15
C PRO A 353 -26.51 29.57 -20.90
N GLY A 354 -26.86 28.34 -20.59
CA GLY A 354 -26.20 27.13 -21.12
C GLY A 354 -25.11 26.58 -20.20
N SER A 355 -24.81 27.19 -19.05
CA SER A 355 -24.00 26.57 -18.02
C SER A 355 -24.73 25.31 -17.51
N GLY A 356 -24.13 24.11 -17.70
CA GLY A 356 -24.70 22.86 -17.25
C GLY A 356 -25.29 21.95 -18.34
N MET A 357 -25.06 22.22 -19.62
CA MET A 357 -25.38 21.27 -20.71
C MET A 357 -24.12 20.70 -21.33
#